data_49a3a8c2d38d71b38e98e69b58f8d78f
#
_entry.id   49a3a8c2d38d71b38e98e69b58f8d78f
#
_cell.length_a   1.000
_cell.length_b   1.000
_cell.length_c   1.000
_cell.angle_alpha   90.00
_cell.angle_beta   90.00
_cell.angle_gamma   90.00
#
_symmetry.space_group_name_H-M   'P 1'
#
loop_
_entity.id
_entity.type
_entity.pdbx_description
1 polymer ?
#
loop_
_entity_poly.entity_id
_entity_poly.type
_entity_poly.pdbx_seq_one_letter_code
_entity_poly.pdbx_strand_id
1 'polypeptide(L)'
;MKNRTEHWVSIKKGLDKLLSVAFFFCIIVIVWLLFQVIGFVSFKIPSDSMEPALFAGDNILVNKWVMGGRLFDIWDASEKKNVEISRLPGFGKVKHNDVLVFNFPYPGRWDSLGLNLKTYYVKRCVAVPGDTFEIRNAHYKV
;
A
#
# COMPACT_ATOMS: atom_id res chain seq x y z
N MET A 1 0.07 52.63 30.81
CA MET A 1 0.13 51.17 31.05
C MET A 1 -0.93 50.39 30.26
N LYS A 2 -2.08 50.93 29.91
CA LYS A 2 -3.19 50.25 29.20
C LYS A 2 -2.81 49.73 27.78
N ASN A 3 -2.05 50.48 27.01
CA ASN A 3 -1.64 50.07 25.63
C ASN A 3 -0.75 48.83 25.55
N ARG A 4 0.02 48.53 26.58
CA ARG A 4 0.96 47.41 26.57
C ARG A 4 0.24 46.08 26.75
N THR A 5 -0.81 46.06 27.54
CA THR A 5 -1.62 44.82 27.75
C THR A 5 -2.49 44.48 26.55
N GLU A 6 -3.04 45.48 25.86
CA GLU A 6 -3.83 45.28 24.65
C GLU A 6 -2.98 44.71 23.48
N HIS A 7 -1.74 45.17 23.37
CA HIS A 7 -0.80 44.68 22.37
C HIS A 7 -0.42 43.20 22.63
N TRP A 8 -0.19 42.82 23.90
CA TRP A 8 0.08 41.42 24.26
C TRP A 8 -1.11 40.51 24.02
N VAL A 9 -2.33 40.96 24.28
CA VAL A 9 -3.56 40.20 24.00
C VAL A 9 -3.74 39.98 22.50
N SER A 10 -3.45 40.98 21.67
CA SER A 10 -3.53 40.88 20.21
C SER A 10 -2.50 39.89 19.65
N ILE A 11 -1.26 39.91 20.16
CA ILE A 11 -0.21 38.97 19.77
C ILE A 11 -0.61 37.53 20.15
N LYS A 12 -1.11 37.31 21.36
CA LYS A 12 -1.58 35.99 21.79
C LYS A 12 -2.68 35.47 20.89
N LYS A 13 -3.70 36.29 20.56
CA LYS A 13 -4.78 35.88 19.64
C LYS A 13 -4.25 35.53 18.24
N GLY A 14 -3.27 36.28 17.75
CA GLY A 14 -2.61 36.00 16.47
C GLY A 14 -1.85 34.66 16.51
N LEU A 15 -1.12 34.38 17.59
CA LEU A 15 -0.37 33.16 17.81
C LEU A 15 -1.30 31.96 17.95
N ASP A 16 -2.39 32.08 18.71
CA ASP A 16 -3.38 31.03 18.89
C ASP A 16 -4.04 30.66 17.56
N LYS A 17 -4.35 31.65 16.71
CA LYS A 17 -4.89 31.41 15.38
C LYS A 17 -3.88 30.71 14.47
N LEU A 18 -2.62 31.11 14.51
CA LEU A 18 -1.54 30.48 13.74
C LEU A 18 -1.35 29.01 14.17
N LEU A 19 -1.32 28.76 15.48
CA LEU A 19 -1.20 27.41 16.02
C LEU A 19 -2.40 26.52 15.64
N SER A 20 -3.61 27.07 15.65
CA SER A 20 -4.80 26.34 15.22
C SER A 20 -4.72 25.96 13.73
N VAL A 21 -4.30 26.89 12.88
CA VAL A 21 -4.13 26.61 11.44
C VAL A 21 -3.06 25.54 11.22
N ALA A 22 -1.92 25.65 11.90
CA ALA A 22 -0.85 24.65 11.83
C ALA A 22 -1.32 23.27 12.31
N PHE A 23 -2.10 23.21 13.39
CA PHE A 23 -2.67 21.98 13.91
C PHE A 23 -3.62 21.31 12.91
N PHE A 24 -4.54 22.07 12.31
CA PHE A 24 -5.43 21.52 11.27
C PHE A 24 -4.66 21.05 10.03
N PHE A 25 -3.63 21.77 9.64
CA PHE A 25 -2.76 21.35 8.55
C PHE A 25 -2.05 20.03 8.87
N CYS A 26 -1.51 19.87 10.07
CA CYS A 26 -0.91 18.60 10.51
C CYS A 26 -1.91 17.46 10.49
N ILE A 27 -3.15 17.66 10.93
CA ILE A 27 -4.20 16.64 10.87
C ILE A 27 -4.46 16.22 9.41
N ILE A 28 -4.61 17.18 8.50
CA ILE A 28 -4.84 16.88 7.07
C ILE A 28 -3.69 16.04 6.50
N VAL A 29 -2.44 16.41 6.81
CA VAL A 29 -1.26 15.64 6.36
C VAL A 29 -1.27 14.23 6.93
N ILE A 30 -1.57 14.06 8.22
CA ILE A 30 -1.63 12.74 8.86
C ILE A 30 -2.73 11.89 8.21
N VAL A 31 -3.92 12.43 8.01
CA VAL A 31 -5.04 11.72 7.36
C VAL A 31 -4.66 11.32 5.93
N TRP A 32 -4.01 12.21 5.19
CA TRP A 32 -3.53 11.93 3.84
C TRP A 32 -2.49 10.81 3.81
N LEU A 33 -1.53 10.81 4.74
CA LEU A 33 -0.53 9.74 4.87
C LEU A 33 -1.18 8.40 5.23
N LEU A 34 -2.13 8.39 6.16
CA LEU A 34 -2.89 7.18 6.51
C LEU A 34 -3.64 6.64 5.31
N PHE A 35 -4.26 7.52 4.51
CA PHE A 35 -4.95 7.12 3.29
C PHE A 35 -4.00 6.48 2.27
N GLN A 36 -2.78 7.00 2.12
CA GLN A 36 -1.74 6.42 1.26
C GLN A 36 -1.29 5.03 1.72
N VAL A 37 -1.17 4.82 3.04
CA VAL A 37 -0.75 3.53 3.59
C VAL A 37 -1.85 2.47 3.46
N ILE A 38 -3.09 2.82 3.76
CA ILE A 38 -4.22 1.89 3.89
C ILE A 38 -5.04 1.78 2.59
N GLY A 39 -5.17 2.88 1.84
CA GLY A 39 -6.12 3.02 0.75
C GLY A 39 -5.63 2.45 -0.57
N PHE A 40 -4.99 3.28 -1.36
CA PHE A 40 -4.63 2.98 -2.74
C PHE A 40 -3.15 3.21 -3.00
N VAL A 41 -2.62 2.48 -3.98
CA VAL A 41 -1.28 2.73 -4.52
C VAL A 41 -1.30 2.59 -6.03
N SER A 42 -0.60 3.48 -6.73
CA SER A 42 -0.45 3.41 -8.18
C SER A 42 0.84 2.71 -8.56
N PHE A 43 0.76 1.82 -9.55
CA PHE A 43 1.91 1.14 -10.18
C PHE A 43 1.84 1.29 -11.68
N LYS A 44 3.02 1.39 -12.31
CA LYS A 44 3.16 1.29 -13.75
C LYS A 44 3.50 -0.16 -14.11
N ILE A 45 2.81 -0.72 -15.11
CA ILE A 45 3.04 -2.09 -15.60
C ILE A 45 4.34 -2.11 -16.41
N PRO A 46 5.34 -2.92 -16.01
CA PRO A 46 6.63 -2.96 -16.70
C PRO A 46 6.69 -4.00 -17.83
N SER A 47 5.74 -4.93 -17.93
CA SER A 47 5.81 -6.08 -18.84
C SER A 47 4.45 -6.43 -19.44
N ASP A 48 4.48 -7.16 -20.55
CA ASP A 48 3.35 -7.63 -21.35
C ASP A 48 2.67 -8.90 -20.82
N SER A 49 3.15 -9.48 -19.73
CA SER A 49 2.70 -10.80 -19.22
C SER A 49 1.23 -10.86 -18.80
N MET A 50 0.51 -9.76 -18.82
CA MET A 50 -0.92 -9.64 -18.50
C MET A 50 -1.77 -9.29 -19.72
N GLU A 51 -1.18 -9.24 -20.93
CA GLU A 51 -1.95 -9.00 -22.15
C GLU A 51 -2.98 -10.12 -22.39
N PRO A 52 -4.12 -9.79 -23.00
CA PRO A 52 -4.57 -8.46 -23.44
C PRO A 52 -5.24 -7.62 -22.35
N ALA A 53 -5.28 -8.06 -21.09
CA ALA A 53 -6.00 -7.37 -20.01
C ALA A 53 -5.29 -6.10 -19.52
N LEU A 54 -3.95 -6.10 -19.55
CA LEU A 54 -3.10 -4.98 -19.16
C LEU A 54 -1.89 -4.93 -20.10
N PHE A 55 -1.55 -3.75 -20.58
CA PHE A 55 -0.42 -3.53 -21.48
C PHE A 55 0.78 -2.94 -20.75
N ALA A 56 1.98 -3.22 -21.24
CA ALA A 56 3.19 -2.57 -20.76
C ALA A 56 3.07 -1.04 -20.90
N GLY A 57 3.34 -0.33 -19.80
CA GLY A 57 3.18 1.13 -19.75
C GLY A 57 1.90 1.62 -19.09
N ASP A 58 0.90 0.78 -18.92
CA ASP A 58 -0.34 1.13 -18.21
C ASP A 58 -0.09 1.52 -16.76
N ASN A 59 -0.87 2.47 -16.26
CA ASN A 59 -0.91 2.81 -14.85
C ASN A 59 -2.12 2.15 -14.21
N ILE A 60 -1.89 1.33 -13.20
CA ILE A 60 -2.95 0.68 -12.42
C ILE A 60 -3.07 1.30 -11.04
N LEU A 61 -4.30 1.33 -10.52
CA LEU A 61 -4.58 1.73 -9.15
C LEU A 61 -4.95 0.50 -8.33
N VAL A 62 -4.11 0.15 -7.37
CA VAL A 62 -4.29 -1.02 -6.51
C VAL A 62 -5.08 -0.64 -5.26
N ASN A 63 -6.22 -1.30 -5.07
CA ASN A 63 -7.05 -1.16 -3.89
C ASN A 63 -6.52 -2.06 -2.76
N LYS A 64 -5.99 -1.46 -1.70
CA LYS A 64 -5.47 -2.18 -0.53
C LYS A 64 -6.56 -2.58 0.47
N TRP A 65 -7.75 -1.99 0.39
CA TRP A 65 -8.84 -2.24 1.35
C TRP A 65 -9.30 -3.69 1.34
N VAL A 66 -9.23 -4.36 0.19
CA VAL A 66 -9.65 -5.76 0.05
C VAL A 66 -8.81 -6.67 0.94
N MET A 67 -7.50 -6.55 0.85
CA MET A 67 -6.54 -7.44 1.52
C MET A 67 -6.00 -6.85 2.83
N GLY A 68 -6.30 -5.59 3.12
CA GLY A 68 -5.70 -4.83 4.21
C GLY A 68 -4.30 -4.29 3.89
N GLY A 69 -3.96 -3.14 4.48
CA GLY A 69 -2.63 -2.54 4.38
C GLY A 69 -1.57 -3.42 5.05
N ARG A 70 -0.36 -3.41 4.49
CA ARG A 70 0.79 -4.09 5.11
C ARG A 70 1.53 -3.12 6.01
N LEU A 71 1.86 -3.58 7.20
CA LEU A 71 2.72 -2.91 8.16
C LEU A 71 4.03 -3.68 8.27
N PHE A 72 5.14 -3.04 8.09
CA PHE A 72 6.47 -3.60 8.24
C PHE A 72 7.44 -2.53 8.71
N ASP A 73 8.50 -2.94 9.40
CA ASP A 73 9.54 -2.02 9.82
C ASP A 73 10.38 -1.60 8.61
N ILE A 74 10.38 -0.29 8.33
CA ILE A 74 11.10 0.30 7.19
C ILE A 74 12.62 0.20 7.39
N TRP A 75 13.09 0.23 8.65
CA TRP A 75 14.51 0.16 8.98
C TRP A 75 15.05 -1.24 8.71
N ASP A 76 14.36 -2.29 9.18
CA ASP A 76 14.73 -3.68 8.91
C ASP A 76 14.64 -4.01 7.42
N ALA A 77 13.63 -3.47 6.74
CA ALA A 77 13.50 -3.60 5.29
C ALA A 77 14.65 -2.96 4.51
N SER A 78 15.19 -1.84 5.00
CA SER A 78 16.35 -1.17 4.41
C SER A 78 17.65 -1.97 4.59
N GLU A 79 17.82 -2.63 5.74
CA GLU A 79 19.00 -3.43 6.08
C GLU A 79 19.00 -4.86 5.51
N LYS A 80 17.99 -5.23 4.71
CA LYS A 80 17.81 -6.59 4.13
C LYS A 80 17.72 -7.70 5.19
N LYS A 81 17.33 -7.38 6.40
CA LYS A 81 17.03 -8.37 7.46
C LYS A 81 15.71 -9.09 7.16
N ASN A 82 15.47 -10.16 7.91
CA ASN A 82 14.16 -10.82 7.89
C ASN A 82 13.10 -9.85 8.41
N VAL A 83 12.27 -9.35 7.49
CA VAL A 83 11.24 -8.36 7.81
C VAL A 83 9.98 -9.08 8.24
N GLU A 84 9.55 -8.85 9.47
CA GLU A 84 8.24 -9.28 9.92
C GLU A 84 7.15 -8.41 9.31
N ILE A 85 6.18 -9.04 8.64
CA ILE A 85 5.08 -8.34 7.99
C ILE A 85 3.80 -8.63 8.77
N SER A 86 3.26 -7.59 9.38
CA SER A 86 1.88 -7.58 9.85
C SER A 86 0.95 -7.06 8.77
N ARG A 87 -0.28 -7.56 8.76
CA ARG A 87 -1.31 -7.10 7.85
C ARG A 87 -2.53 -6.63 8.63
N LEU A 88 -3.00 -5.43 8.30
CA LEU A 88 -4.29 -4.95 8.79
C LEU A 88 -5.41 -5.82 8.22
N PRO A 89 -6.51 -6.02 8.98
CA PRO A 89 -7.66 -6.75 8.46
C PRO A 89 -8.21 -6.06 7.20
N GLY A 90 -8.45 -6.85 6.16
CA GLY A 90 -9.08 -6.39 4.93
C GLY A 90 -10.60 -6.56 5.00
N PHE A 91 -11.32 -5.86 4.12
CA PHE A 91 -12.79 -5.89 4.05
C PHE A 91 -13.31 -6.87 3.00
N GLY A 92 -12.44 -7.54 2.26
CA GLY A 92 -12.81 -8.45 1.18
C GLY A 92 -12.02 -9.75 1.18
N LYS A 93 -12.37 -10.60 0.21
CA LYS A 93 -11.66 -11.85 -0.08
C LYS A 93 -11.24 -11.86 -1.54
N VAL A 94 -10.11 -12.49 -1.83
CA VAL A 94 -9.66 -12.74 -3.19
C VAL A 94 -10.60 -13.75 -3.85
N LYS A 95 -10.94 -13.49 -5.11
CA LYS A 95 -11.83 -14.35 -5.93
C LYS A 95 -11.08 -14.82 -7.17
N HIS A 96 -11.64 -15.83 -7.84
CA HIS A 96 -11.18 -16.22 -9.17
C HIS A 96 -11.19 -15.03 -10.13
N ASN A 97 -10.17 -14.98 -10.97
CA ASN A 97 -9.93 -13.92 -11.95
C ASN A 97 -9.57 -12.54 -11.40
N ASP A 98 -9.47 -12.35 -10.08
CA ASP A 98 -8.95 -11.10 -9.54
C ASP A 98 -7.49 -10.89 -9.99
N VAL A 99 -7.16 -9.63 -10.33
CA VAL A 99 -5.80 -9.24 -10.64
C VAL A 99 -5.12 -8.82 -9.33
N LEU A 100 -4.05 -9.53 -8.96
CA LEU A 100 -3.32 -9.33 -7.72
C LEU A 100 -1.97 -8.69 -7.99
N VAL A 101 -1.59 -7.77 -7.10
CA VAL A 101 -0.25 -7.19 -7.05
C VAL A 101 0.44 -7.68 -5.79
N PHE A 102 1.58 -8.33 -5.93
CA PHE A 102 2.34 -8.90 -4.81
C PHE A 102 3.85 -8.77 -5.05
N ASN A 103 4.62 -8.84 -3.97
CA ASN A 103 6.08 -8.82 -4.08
C ASN A 103 6.59 -10.18 -4.54
N PHE A 104 7.70 -10.17 -5.28
CA PHE A 104 8.35 -11.40 -5.69
C PHE A 104 8.80 -12.20 -4.45
N PRO A 105 8.35 -13.46 -4.32
CA PRO A 105 8.53 -14.23 -3.09
C PRO A 105 9.92 -14.87 -2.95
N TYR A 106 10.76 -14.86 -4.00
CA TYR A 106 12.07 -15.54 -4.02
C TYR A 106 13.21 -14.55 -4.33
N PRO A 107 13.52 -13.61 -3.43
CA PRO A 107 14.46 -12.53 -3.75
C PRO A 107 15.91 -12.98 -3.91
N GLY A 108 16.31 -14.14 -3.42
CA GLY A 108 17.68 -14.63 -3.47
C GLY A 108 17.84 -16.13 -3.67
N ARG A 109 16.87 -16.93 -3.26
CA ARG A 109 16.89 -18.40 -3.32
C ARG A 109 15.50 -18.94 -3.63
N TRP A 110 15.44 -20.02 -4.44
CA TRP A 110 14.17 -20.67 -4.81
C TRP A 110 13.61 -21.58 -3.72
N ASP A 111 14.40 -21.93 -2.72
CA ASP A 111 14.09 -22.83 -1.63
C ASP A 111 13.54 -22.11 -0.37
N SER A 112 13.52 -20.79 -0.39
CA SER A 112 13.06 -19.99 0.76
C SER A 112 12.20 -18.81 0.31
N LEU A 113 11.10 -18.60 1.02
CA LEU A 113 10.25 -17.41 0.84
C LEU A 113 10.90 -16.20 1.52
N GLY A 114 10.91 -15.10 0.84
CA GLY A 114 11.42 -13.83 1.36
C GLY A 114 10.62 -12.65 0.86
N LEU A 115 10.89 -11.47 1.40
CA LEU A 115 10.27 -10.23 0.98
C LEU A 115 11.22 -9.42 0.11
N ASN A 116 10.87 -9.23 -1.16
CA ASN A 116 11.53 -8.24 -2.02
C ASN A 116 10.62 -7.01 -2.16
N LEU A 117 10.93 -5.96 -1.43
CA LEU A 117 10.16 -4.71 -1.44
C LEU A 117 10.24 -3.94 -2.77
N LYS A 118 11.27 -4.20 -3.57
CA LYS A 118 11.54 -3.45 -4.81
C LYS A 118 10.87 -4.05 -6.05
N THR A 119 10.56 -5.36 -6.02
CA THR A 119 10.02 -6.08 -7.17
C THR A 119 8.58 -6.49 -6.93
N TYR A 120 7.69 -6.00 -7.77
CA TYR A 120 6.27 -6.32 -7.74
C TYR A 120 5.89 -7.12 -8.98
N TYR A 121 5.00 -8.08 -8.78
CA TYR A 121 4.38 -8.86 -9.84
C TYR A 121 2.89 -8.57 -9.88
N VAL A 122 2.36 -8.54 -11.09
CA VAL A 122 0.92 -8.43 -11.35
C VAL A 122 0.51 -9.70 -12.04
N LYS A 123 -0.38 -10.50 -11.43
CA LYS A 123 -0.87 -11.78 -11.98
C LYS A 123 -2.34 -11.98 -11.66
N ARG A 124 -2.99 -12.80 -12.47
CA ARG A 124 -4.39 -13.18 -12.28
C ARG A 124 -4.50 -14.37 -11.33
N CYS A 125 -5.45 -14.28 -10.39
CA CYS A 125 -5.77 -15.39 -9.48
C CYS A 125 -6.53 -16.47 -10.25
N VAL A 126 -5.95 -17.65 -10.41
CA VAL A 126 -6.58 -18.77 -11.11
C VAL A 126 -7.29 -19.75 -10.19
N ALA A 127 -6.87 -19.84 -8.93
CA ALA A 127 -7.47 -20.68 -7.90
C ALA A 127 -7.39 -20.00 -6.53
N VAL A 128 -8.33 -20.29 -5.66
CA VAL A 128 -8.37 -19.80 -4.27
C VAL A 128 -8.24 -20.98 -3.30
N PRO A 129 -7.92 -20.74 -2.01
CA PRO A 129 -7.83 -21.83 -1.03
C PRO A 129 -9.11 -22.66 -0.96
N GLY A 130 -8.97 -23.98 -1.07
CA GLY A 130 -10.05 -24.95 -1.11
C GLY A 130 -10.39 -25.49 -2.50
N ASP A 131 -9.88 -24.85 -3.55
CA ASP A 131 -10.08 -25.32 -4.91
C ASP A 131 -9.16 -26.50 -5.25
N THR A 132 -9.59 -27.30 -6.21
CA THR A 132 -8.75 -28.31 -6.87
C THR A 132 -8.29 -27.74 -8.21
N PHE A 133 -7.00 -27.52 -8.36
CA PHE A 133 -6.41 -26.95 -9.57
C PHE A 133 -5.72 -28.04 -10.40
N GLU A 134 -6.11 -28.17 -11.66
CA GLU A 134 -5.56 -29.16 -12.59
C GLU A 134 -5.17 -28.51 -13.92
N ILE A 135 -4.07 -28.97 -14.52
CA ILE A 135 -3.66 -28.57 -15.88
C ILE A 135 -3.79 -29.79 -16.79
N ARG A 136 -4.64 -29.72 -17.80
CA ARG A 136 -4.79 -30.72 -18.87
C ARG A 136 -4.64 -30.07 -20.24
N ASN A 137 -3.79 -30.64 -21.09
CA ASN A 137 -3.58 -30.16 -22.46
C ASN A 137 -3.30 -28.64 -22.53
N ALA A 138 -2.42 -28.14 -21.66
CA ALA A 138 -2.07 -26.73 -21.53
C ALA A 138 -3.23 -25.79 -21.11
N HIS A 139 -4.37 -26.34 -20.70
CA HIS A 139 -5.48 -25.58 -20.12
C HIS A 139 -5.65 -25.90 -18.64
N TYR A 140 -5.95 -24.90 -17.83
CA TYR A 140 -6.26 -25.12 -16.41
C TYR A 140 -7.76 -25.30 -16.19
N LYS A 141 -8.08 -26.12 -15.18
CA LYS A 141 -9.43 -26.31 -14.62
C LYS A 141 -9.39 -26.03 -13.13
N VAL A 142 -10.41 -25.40 -12.62
CA VAL A 142 -10.61 -25.10 -11.19
C VAL A 142 -11.95 -25.64 -10.77
#